data_25b369a75fa2b35929410df36ad93427
#
_entry.id   25b369a75fa2b35929410df36ad93427
#
_cell.length_a   1.000
_cell.length_b   1.000
_cell.length_c   1.000
_cell.angle_alpha   90.00
_cell.angle_beta   90.00
_cell.angle_gamma   90.00
#
_symmetry.space_group_name_H-M   'P 1'
#
loop_
_entity.id
_entity.type
_entity.pdbx_description
1 polymer ?
#
loop_
_entity_poly.entity_id
_entity_poly.type
_entity_poly.pdbx_seq_one_letter_code
_entity_poly.pdbx_strand_id
1 'polypeptide(L)'
;MRDGEAIKRRRECKHCERRFTTFETIEEMQLTVVKKPDRDGHQRREPFDRNKLLRSLRVACQKRPISEETLQTISDDIERTLTNRLDKEVPSSEIGEMVMDRLRSLDQIAYIRFASVYRQFEDVRQFRQLADRIGTRRGKRDADAPSSDNNP
;
A
#
# COMPACT_ATOMS: atom_id res chain seq x y z
N MET A 1 -13.47 -0.76 20.40
CA MET A 1 -14.34 -1.89 19.97
C MET A 1 -15.50 -1.25 19.23
N ARG A 2 -15.72 -1.60 17.99
CA ARG A 2 -16.87 -1.12 17.22
C ARG A 2 -18.12 -1.83 17.75
N ASP A 3 -19.10 -1.05 18.20
CA ASP A 3 -20.39 -1.57 18.65
C ASP A 3 -21.11 -2.23 17.46
N GLY A 4 -21.49 -3.51 17.60
CA GLY A 4 -22.27 -4.23 16.62
C GLY A 4 -21.62 -5.48 16.01
N GLU A 5 -20.35 -5.77 16.29
CA GLU A 5 -19.60 -6.88 15.66
C GLU A 5 -19.56 -8.17 16.50
N ALA A 6 -20.23 -8.22 17.64
CA ALA A 6 -20.24 -9.41 18.50
C ALA A 6 -21.64 -9.81 18.92
N ILE A 7 -21.97 -11.09 18.79
CA ILE A 7 -23.21 -11.66 19.31
C ILE A 7 -22.93 -12.18 20.72
N LYS A 8 -23.58 -11.57 21.71
CA LYS A 8 -23.52 -12.02 23.12
C LYS A 8 -24.54 -13.12 23.36
N ARG A 9 -24.07 -14.30 23.79
CA ARG A 9 -24.97 -15.42 24.15
C ARG A 9 -24.79 -15.82 25.57
N ARG A 10 -25.92 -15.99 26.29
CA ARG A 10 -25.96 -16.56 27.63
C ARG A 10 -26.17 -18.07 27.50
N ARG A 11 -25.25 -18.84 28.07
CA ARG A 11 -25.26 -20.31 27.99
C ARG A 11 -25.26 -20.92 29.37
N GLU A 12 -25.77 -22.17 29.49
CA GLU A 12 -25.77 -22.97 30.71
C GLU A 12 -25.08 -24.30 30.43
N CYS A 13 -24.16 -24.70 31.31
CA CYS A 13 -23.48 -25.98 31.19
C CYS A 13 -24.45 -27.11 31.56
N LYS A 14 -24.66 -28.06 30.66
CA LYS A 14 -25.55 -29.22 30.88
C LYS A 14 -25.07 -30.18 31.98
N HIS A 15 -23.79 -30.08 32.37
CA HIS A 15 -23.21 -30.99 33.36
C HIS A 15 -23.21 -30.41 34.79
N CYS A 16 -22.88 -29.12 34.91
CA CYS A 16 -22.77 -28.48 36.25
C CYS A 16 -23.72 -27.29 36.42
N GLU A 17 -24.65 -27.06 35.50
CA GLU A 17 -25.68 -26.02 35.50
C GLU A 17 -25.16 -24.58 35.68
N ARG A 18 -23.83 -24.40 35.61
CA ARG A 18 -23.20 -23.08 35.71
C ARG A 18 -23.49 -22.27 34.47
N ARG A 19 -23.95 -21.03 34.71
CA ARG A 19 -24.22 -20.06 33.65
C ARG A 19 -22.97 -19.30 33.31
N PHE A 20 -22.70 -19.11 31.98
CA PHE A 20 -21.60 -18.33 31.46
C PHE A 20 -22.05 -17.58 30.22
N THR A 21 -21.28 -16.55 29.86
CA THR A 21 -21.52 -15.73 28.68
C THR A 21 -20.43 -15.99 27.66
N THR A 22 -20.81 -16.21 26.40
CA THR A 22 -19.91 -16.27 25.25
C THR A 22 -20.16 -15.09 24.34
N PHE A 23 -19.11 -14.68 23.61
CA PHE A 23 -19.20 -13.71 22.54
C PHE A 23 -18.80 -14.42 21.26
N GLU A 24 -19.66 -14.35 20.25
CA GLU A 24 -19.33 -14.78 18.89
C GLU A 24 -18.92 -13.53 18.14
N THR A 25 -17.68 -13.48 17.70
CA THR A 25 -17.13 -12.40 16.88
C THR A 25 -16.74 -12.95 15.53
N ILE A 26 -16.83 -12.11 14.50
CA ILE A 26 -16.25 -12.44 13.20
C ILE A 26 -14.73 -12.48 13.39
N GLU A 27 -14.11 -13.61 13.06
CA GLU A 27 -12.65 -13.68 12.99
C GLU A 27 -12.17 -12.82 11.84
N GLU A 28 -11.50 -11.71 12.17
CA GLU A 28 -10.83 -10.90 11.17
C GLU A 28 -9.65 -11.71 10.62
N MET A 29 -9.80 -12.26 9.43
CA MET A 29 -8.69 -12.89 8.74
C MET A 29 -7.61 -11.83 8.48
N GLN A 30 -6.47 -11.98 9.14
CA GLN A 30 -5.33 -11.09 8.95
C GLN A 30 -4.86 -11.12 7.50
N LEU A 31 -4.70 -9.93 6.92
CA LEU A 31 -4.10 -9.79 5.61
C LEU A 31 -2.64 -10.26 5.66
N THR A 32 -2.32 -11.24 4.83
CA THR A 32 -1.00 -11.87 4.76
C THR A 32 -0.28 -11.41 3.50
N VAL A 33 0.97 -10.98 3.67
CA VAL A 33 1.84 -10.59 2.57
C VAL A 33 2.74 -11.76 2.18
N VAL A 34 2.65 -12.17 0.92
CA VAL A 34 3.49 -13.21 0.33
C VAL A 34 4.72 -12.56 -0.30
N LYS A 35 5.90 -12.88 0.20
CA LYS A 35 7.18 -12.36 -0.32
C LYS A 35 7.56 -13.06 -1.61
N LYS A 36 8.41 -12.38 -2.42
CA LYS A 36 9.06 -13.04 -3.56
C LYS A 36 9.85 -14.25 -3.04
N PRO A 37 9.91 -15.34 -3.83
CA PRO A 37 10.74 -16.49 -3.49
C PRO A 37 12.19 -16.04 -3.26
N ASP A 38 12.86 -16.65 -2.29
CA ASP A 38 14.30 -16.53 -2.13
C ASP A 38 15.05 -17.37 -3.19
N ARG A 39 16.38 -17.40 -3.09
CA ARG A 39 17.22 -18.17 -4.05
C ARG A 39 16.94 -19.65 -4.04
N ASP A 40 16.42 -20.19 -2.95
CA ASP A 40 16.08 -21.59 -2.75
C ASP A 40 14.62 -21.89 -3.07
N GLY A 41 13.86 -20.90 -3.56
CA GLY A 41 12.47 -21.03 -3.95
C GLY A 41 11.46 -20.94 -2.80
N HIS A 42 11.91 -20.67 -1.57
CA HIS A 42 11.02 -20.55 -0.42
C HIS A 42 10.31 -19.22 -0.39
N GLN A 43 8.99 -19.25 -0.31
CA GLN A 43 8.16 -18.06 -0.13
C GLN A 43 7.84 -17.83 1.35
N ARG A 44 8.24 -16.68 1.85
CA ARG A 44 7.88 -16.26 3.22
C ARG A 44 6.53 -15.56 3.21
N ARG A 45 5.73 -15.83 4.24
CA ARG A 45 4.47 -15.16 4.53
C ARG A 45 4.61 -14.36 5.82
N GLU A 46 4.16 -13.14 5.81
CA GLU A 46 4.18 -12.26 6.99
C GLU A 46 2.87 -11.47 7.07
N PRO A 47 2.39 -11.10 8.27
CA PRO A 47 1.24 -10.22 8.40
C PRO A 47 1.51 -8.89 7.70
N PHE A 48 0.47 -8.27 7.13
CA PHE A 48 0.56 -6.91 6.63
C PHE A 48 0.87 -5.95 7.78
N ASP A 49 1.88 -5.11 7.60
CA ASP A 49 2.30 -4.11 8.58
C ASP A 49 2.21 -2.70 7.95
N ARG A 50 1.17 -1.96 8.36
CA ARG A 50 0.95 -0.57 7.93
C ARG A 50 2.13 0.34 8.27
N ASN A 51 2.76 0.14 9.44
CA ASN A 51 3.90 0.97 9.84
C ASN A 51 5.12 0.73 8.95
N LYS A 52 5.31 -0.50 8.48
CA LYS A 52 6.35 -0.84 7.51
C LYS A 52 6.11 -0.15 6.16
N LEU A 53 4.87 -0.14 5.69
CA LEU A 53 4.47 0.57 4.48
C LEU A 53 4.73 2.08 4.62
N LEU A 54 4.25 2.70 5.70
CA LEU A 54 4.42 4.12 5.97
C LEU A 54 5.90 4.51 6.09
N ARG A 55 6.73 3.67 6.73
CA ARG A 55 8.18 3.89 6.81
C ARG A 55 8.82 3.90 5.42
N SER A 56 8.44 2.99 4.54
CA SER A 56 8.98 2.95 3.16
C SER A 56 8.61 4.20 2.37
N LEU A 57 7.39 4.71 2.53
CA LEU A 57 6.92 5.98 1.94
C LEU A 57 7.74 7.17 2.47
N ARG A 58 7.96 7.26 3.79
CA ARG A 58 8.77 8.31 4.40
C ARG A 58 10.20 8.35 3.85
N VAL A 59 10.83 7.19 3.72
CA VAL A 59 12.20 7.09 3.15
C VAL A 59 12.23 7.58 1.70
N ALA A 60 11.28 7.17 0.88
CA ALA A 60 11.21 7.62 -0.52
C ALA A 60 10.95 9.12 -0.65
N CYS A 61 10.10 9.67 0.23
CA CYS A 61 9.68 11.07 0.21
C CYS A 61 10.57 12.00 1.05
N GLN A 62 11.68 11.50 1.61
CA GLN A 62 12.57 12.30 2.46
C GLN A 62 13.09 13.54 1.72
N LYS A 63 13.00 14.71 2.37
CA LYS A 63 13.37 16.03 1.81
C LYS A 63 12.59 16.41 0.54
N ARG A 64 11.38 15.87 0.38
CA ARG A 64 10.43 16.32 -0.64
C ARG A 64 9.30 17.13 0.01
N PRO A 65 8.67 18.06 -0.73
CA PRO A 65 7.56 18.89 -0.21
C PRO A 65 6.26 18.09 -0.15
N ILE A 66 6.26 16.99 0.61
CA ILE A 66 5.12 16.09 0.79
C ILE A 66 4.85 16.02 2.29
N SER A 67 3.61 16.31 2.67
CA SER A 67 3.20 16.29 4.07
C SER A 67 3.10 14.87 4.62
N GLU A 68 3.31 14.72 5.92
CA GLU A 68 3.10 13.46 6.63
C GLU A 68 1.64 12.97 6.49
N GLU A 69 0.68 13.90 6.49
CA GLU A 69 -0.74 13.60 6.30
C GLU A 69 -1.00 12.94 4.93
N THR A 70 -0.34 13.42 3.87
CA THR A 70 -0.42 12.81 2.54
C THR A 70 0.10 11.38 2.55
N LEU A 71 1.22 11.11 3.23
CA LEU A 71 1.78 9.77 3.34
C LEU A 71 0.86 8.82 4.12
N GLN A 72 0.23 9.32 5.19
CA GLN A 72 -0.75 8.56 5.95
C GLN A 72 -1.98 8.24 5.10
N THR A 73 -2.50 9.20 4.36
CA THR A 73 -3.64 9.00 3.45
C THR A 73 -3.34 7.93 2.40
N ILE A 74 -2.15 7.95 1.79
CA ILE A 74 -1.74 6.92 0.84
C ILE A 74 -1.69 5.54 1.51
N SER A 75 -1.12 5.47 2.71
CA SER A 75 -1.02 4.22 3.46
C SER A 75 -2.40 3.65 3.81
N ASP A 76 -3.33 4.51 4.26
CA ASP A 76 -4.70 4.14 4.63
C ASP A 76 -5.50 3.70 3.40
N ASP A 77 -5.34 4.36 2.26
CA ASP A 77 -5.98 3.98 1.01
C ASP A 77 -5.52 2.61 0.52
N ILE A 78 -4.23 2.33 0.60
CA ILE A 78 -3.67 1.03 0.23
C ILE A 78 -4.20 -0.05 1.17
N GLU A 79 -4.11 0.17 2.49
CA GLU A 79 -4.62 -0.77 3.51
C GLU A 79 -6.10 -1.07 3.29
N ARG A 80 -6.94 -0.03 3.10
CA ARG A 80 -8.37 -0.18 2.83
C ARG A 80 -8.63 -0.99 1.57
N THR A 81 -7.88 -0.73 0.49
CA THR A 81 -8.02 -1.46 -0.77
C THR A 81 -7.70 -2.94 -0.58
N LEU A 82 -6.65 -3.25 0.17
CA LEU A 82 -6.22 -4.62 0.45
C LEU A 82 -7.19 -5.34 1.39
N THR A 83 -7.69 -4.65 2.42
CA THR A 83 -8.62 -5.22 3.41
C THR A 83 -9.98 -5.56 2.81
N ASN A 84 -10.43 -4.78 1.81
CA ASN A 84 -11.72 -5.02 1.14
C ASN A 84 -11.68 -6.19 0.14
N ARG A 85 -10.53 -6.84 -0.06
CA ARG A 85 -10.43 -8.01 -0.95
C ARG A 85 -10.99 -9.25 -0.28
N LEU A 86 -11.55 -10.13 -1.09
CA LEU A 86 -11.97 -11.46 -0.64
C LEU A 86 -10.77 -12.35 -0.31
N ASP A 87 -9.73 -12.24 -1.13
CA ASP A 87 -8.46 -12.92 -0.90
C ASP A 87 -7.63 -12.16 0.13
N LYS A 88 -7.28 -12.81 1.23
CA LYS A 88 -6.48 -12.25 2.31
C LYS A 88 -4.98 -12.49 2.16
N GLU A 89 -4.55 -13.10 1.06
CA GLU A 89 -3.15 -13.17 0.66
C GLU A 89 -2.87 -12.18 -0.46
N VAL A 90 -1.80 -11.37 -0.31
CA VAL A 90 -1.39 -10.39 -1.32
C VAL A 90 0.11 -10.51 -1.58
N PRO A 91 0.54 -10.62 -2.84
CA PRO A 91 1.96 -10.55 -3.18
C PRO A 91 2.57 -9.20 -2.78
N SER A 92 3.76 -9.22 -2.20
CA SER A 92 4.49 -7.97 -1.89
C SER A 92 4.77 -7.11 -3.13
N SER A 93 4.85 -7.75 -4.31
CA SER A 93 4.96 -7.07 -5.60
C SER A 93 3.74 -6.21 -5.92
N GLU A 94 2.56 -6.66 -5.60
CA GLU A 94 1.33 -5.90 -5.84
C GLU A 94 1.27 -4.65 -4.95
N ILE A 95 1.61 -4.79 -3.67
CA ILE A 95 1.70 -3.64 -2.75
C ILE A 95 2.71 -2.61 -3.28
N GLY A 96 3.86 -3.06 -3.76
CA GLY A 96 4.87 -2.19 -4.34
C GLY A 96 4.38 -1.44 -5.57
N GLU A 97 3.65 -2.09 -6.48
CA GLU A 97 3.05 -1.42 -7.65
C GLU A 97 1.99 -0.39 -7.22
N MET A 98 1.16 -0.68 -6.23
CA MET A 98 0.20 0.28 -5.69
C MET A 98 0.90 1.53 -5.14
N VAL A 99 2.00 1.37 -4.40
CA VAL A 99 2.81 2.49 -3.91
C VAL A 99 3.40 3.28 -5.08
N MET A 100 3.95 2.60 -6.08
CA MET A 100 4.55 3.24 -7.25
C MET A 100 3.53 4.05 -8.04
N ASP A 101 2.31 3.56 -8.21
CA ASP A 101 1.25 4.28 -8.90
C ASP A 101 0.85 5.57 -8.16
N ARG A 102 0.79 5.54 -6.82
CA ARG A 102 0.54 6.74 -6.00
C ARG A 102 1.70 7.73 -6.09
N LEU A 103 2.94 7.28 -5.95
CA LEU A 103 4.12 8.15 -6.02
C LEU A 103 4.34 8.76 -7.41
N ARG A 104 3.98 8.04 -8.47
CA ARG A 104 4.12 8.52 -9.86
C ARG A 104 3.36 9.83 -10.11
N SER A 105 2.16 9.96 -9.55
CA SER A 105 1.34 11.17 -9.66
C SER A 105 1.72 12.25 -8.65
N LEU A 106 2.33 11.87 -7.54
CA LEU A 106 2.62 12.76 -6.43
C LEU A 106 3.99 13.46 -6.59
N ASP A 107 5.06 12.71 -6.79
CA ASP A 107 6.43 13.23 -6.88
C ASP A 107 7.34 12.27 -7.62
N GLN A 108 7.90 12.74 -8.74
CA GLN A 108 8.74 11.92 -9.62
C GLN A 108 10.04 11.44 -8.94
N ILE A 109 10.62 12.25 -8.05
CA ILE A 109 11.85 11.88 -7.35
C ILE A 109 11.56 10.80 -6.30
N ALA A 110 10.47 10.96 -5.53
CA ALA A 110 10.03 9.94 -4.59
C ALA A 110 9.72 8.61 -5.31
N TYR A 111 9.06 8.68 -6.48
CA TYR A 111 8.81 7.53 -7.33
C TYR A 111 10.10 6.81 -7.73
N ILE A 112 11.11 7.54 -8.25
CA ILE A 112 12.40 6.96 -8.67
C ILE A 112 13.13 6.33 -7.48
N ARG A 113 13.14 6.99 -6.32
CA ARG A 113 13.76 6.46 -5.10
C ARG A 113 13.11 5.15 -4.64
N PHE A 114 11.78 5.12 -4.60
CA PHE A 114 11.06 3.91 -4.23
C PHE A 114 11.29 2.80 -5.25
N ALA A 115 11.21 3.10 -6.54
CA ALA A 115 11.43 2.15 -7.62
C ALA A 115 12.85 1.57 -7.60
N SER A 116 13.87 2.36 -7.24
CA SER A 116 15.26 1.90 -7.18
C SER A 116 15.50 0.83 -6.11
N VAL A 117 14.77 0.89 -5.00
CA VAL A 117 14.83 -0.13 -3.93
C VAL A 117 13.91 -1.31 -4.27
N TYR A 118 12.69 -1.00 -4.74
CA TYR A 118 11.67 -2.01 -4.97
C TYR A 118 11.96 -2.91 -6.18
N ARG A 119 12.42 -2.36 -7.30
CA ARG A 119 12.70 -3.10 -8.55
C ARG A 119 14.05 -3.77 -8.57
N GLN A 120 14.96 -3.44 -7.65
CA GLN A 120 16.32 -4.00 -7.59
C GLN A 120 16.96 -4.00 -8.99
N PHE A 121 17.20 -2.79 -9.54
CA PHE A 121 17.82 -2.64 -10.86
C PHE A 121 19.16 -3.37 -10.91
N GLU A 122 19.36 -4.20 -11.92
CA GLU A 122 20.58 -4.97 -12.12
C GLU A 122 21.68 -4.11 -12.79
N ASP A 123 21.28 -3.10 -13.58
CA ASP A 123 22.20 -2.19 -14.23
C ASP A 123 21.66 -0.75 -14.37
N VAL A 124 22.56 0.17 -14.67
CA VAL A 124 22.27 1.60 -14.86
C VAL A 124 21.33 1.86 -16.05
N ARG A 125 21.30 0.98 -17.03
CA ARG A 125 20.44 1.13 -18.24
C ARG A 125 18.96 0.99 -17.88
N GLN A 126 18.62 0.02 -17.02
CA GLN A 126 17.25 -0.15 -16.54
C GLN A 126 16.78 1.08 -15.74
N PHE A 127 17.66 1.65 -14.91
CA PHE A 127 17.39 2.89 -14.19
C PHE A 127 17.18 4.07 -15.15
N ARG A 128 18.06 4.24 -16.15
CA ARG A 128 17.95 5.30 -17.16
C ARG A 128 16.63 5.21 -17.94
N GLN A 129 16.24 4.01 -18.39
CA GLN A 129 14.97 3.80 -19.09
C GLN A 129 13.76 4.22 -18.24
N LEU A 130 13.80 3.97 -16.92
CA LEU A 130 12.75 4.41 -16.02
C LEU A 130 12.70 5.95 -15.93
N ALA A 131 13.85 6.60 -15.76
CA ALA A 131 13.97 8.06 -15.68
C ALA A 131 13.49 8.74 -16.98
N ASP A 132 13.88 8.21 -18.14
CA ASP A 132 13.47 8.74 -19.45
C ASP A 132 11.96 8.65 -19.69
N ARG A 133 11.32 7.55 -19.27
CA ARG A 133 9.84 7.40 -19.34
C ARG A 133 9.08 8.41 -18.49
N ILE A 134 9.70 8.91 -17.44
CA ILE A 134 9.11 9.93 -16.58
C ILE A 134 9.30 11.31 -17.18
N GLY A 135 10.49 11.61 -17.72
CA GLY A 135 10.84 12.89 -18.32
C GLY A 135 10.01 13.23 -19.56
N THR A 136 9.76 12.25 -20.44
CA THR A 136 9.01 12.43 -21.71
C THR A 136 7.53 12.78 -21.50
N ARG A 137 6.92 12.43 -20.35
CA ARG A 137 5.51 12.77 -20.09
C ARG A 137 5.29 14.23 -19.67
N ARG A 138 6.32 14.94 -19.22
CA ARG A 138 6.22 16.35 -18.84
C ARG A 138 6.13 17.27 -20.06
N GLY A 139 6.83 16.96 -21.14
CA GLY A 139 6.81 17.74 -22.38
C GLY A 139 5.47 17.72 -23.14
N LYS A 140 4.58 16.79 -22.81
CA LYS A 140 3.28 16.66 -23.49
C LYS A 140 2.13 17.40 -22.81
N ARG A 141 2.30 17.82 -21.54
CA ARG A 141 1.29 18.60 -20.81
C ARG A 141 1.44 20.12 -21.01
N ASP A 142 2.66 20.57 -21.30
CA ASP A 142 2.94 21.99 -21.51
C ASP A 142 2.67 22.43 -22.98
N ALA A 143 2.41 21.48 -23.89
CA ALA A 143 2.09 21.74 -25.31
C ALA A 143 0.60 21.96 -25.58
N ASP A 144 -0.28 21.63 -24.64
CA ASP A 144 -1.74 21.75 -24.78
C ASP A 144 -2.35 22.90 -23.95
N ALA A 145 -1.56 23.88 -23.53
CA ALA A 145 -2.09 25.11 -22.95
C ALA A 145 -2.61 26.02 -24.06
N PRO A 146 -3.91 26.35 -24.12
CA PRO A 146 -4.40 27.29 -25.14
C PRO A 146 -3.83 28.68 -24.85
N SER A 147 -3.12 29.24 -25.82
CA SER A 147 -2.74 30.63 -25.85
C SER A 147 -3.99 31.51 -25.86
N SER A 148 -4.30 32.12 -24.73
CA SER A 148 -5.29 33.19 -24.66
C SER A 148 -4.67 34.49 -25.17
N ASP A 149 -4.65 34.65 -26.47
CA ASP A 149 -4.54 35.96 -27.09
C ASP A 149 -5.88 36.66 -26.99
N ASN A 150 -5.96 37.56 -26.05
CA ASN A 150 -7.04 38.54 -26.02
C ASN A 150 -6.39 39.93 -26.17
N ASN A 151 -6.53 40.52 -27.32
CA ASN A 151 -6.29 41.94 -27.61
C ASN A 151 -7.48 42.50 -28.40
N PRO A 152 -7.72 43.79 -28.35
CA PRO A 152 -8.32 44.75 -27.41
C PRO A 152 -9.76 45.06 -27.79
#